data_1ee120eb5d7c4341ed722dfdd158ace7
#
_entry.id   1ee120eb5d7c4341ed722dfdd158ace7
#
_cell.length_a   1.000
_cell.length_b   1.000
_cell.length_c   1.000
_cell.angle_alpha   90.00
_cell.angle_beta   90.00
_cell.angle_gamma   90.00
#
_symmetry.space_group_name_H-M   'P 1'
#
loop_
_entity.id
_entity.type
_entity.pdbx_description
1 polymer ?
#
loop_
_entity_poly.entity_id
_entity_poly.type
_entity_poly.pdbx_seq_one_letter_code
_entity_poly.pdbx_strand_id
1 'polypeptide(L)'
;MTQQRTETGISPRAVIIGLVCAATECLIAPYNDYVIRNIFLAGGHFPVAPFFVLTCLVLVVNVLLKKSHPKSALSPQELVTIWCIMIAAAGIPSTGMMRYALGPMVAYKYYATPENEWEQLFHQYIPQWRVVRDDNAIQSFYEGLFPGESVPWEAWLTPLAMWTLYVLIIYFVMICLSVLLRKQWVEYEKCTFPLVTLPVEMSSQKH
;
A
#
# COMPACT_ATOMS: atom_id res chain seq x y z
N MET A 1 -19.02 -39.72 -0.72
CA MET A 1 -18.22 -38.81 0.14
C MET A 1 -16.93 -38.48 -0.59
N THR A 2 -16.95 -37.41 -1.40
CA THR A 2 -15.77 -36.97 -2.15
C THR A 2 -14.99 -36.05 -1.22
N GLN A 3 -13.83 -36.51 -0.76
CA GLN A 3 -12.87 -35.71 -0.01
C GLN A 3 -12.48 -34.50 -0.89
N GLN A 4 -12.99 -33.32 -0.56
CA GLN A 4 -12.43 -32.07 -1.07
C GLN A 4 -11.00 -31.98 -0.49
N ARG A 5 -10.04 -32.24 -1.35
CA ARG A 5 -8.63 -31.91 -1.10
C ARG A 5 -8.58 -30.40 -0.89
N THR A 6 -8.59 -29.97 0.35
CA THR A 6 -8.25 -28.57 0.70
C THR A 6 -6.77 -28.41 0.36
N GLU A 7 -6.50 -27.89 -0.82
CA GLU A 7 -5.16 -27.40 -1.15
C GLU A 7 -4.87 -26.22 -0.24
N THR A 8 -4.13 -26.48 0.82
CA THR A 8 -3.81 -25.50 1.89
C THR A 8 -2.64 -24.58 1.52
N GLY A 9 -2.37 -24.38 0.23
CA GLY A 9 -1.28 -23.55 -0.26
C GLY A 9 -1.75 -22.24 -0.89
N ILE A 10 -1.01 -21.16 -0.65
CA ILE A 10 -1.19 -19.91 -1.38
C ILE A 10 -0.79 -20.15 -2.84
N SER A 11 -1.72 -19.91 -3.77
CA SER A 11 -1.48 -20.06 -5.21
C SER A 11 -0.51 -18.97 -5.69
N PRO A 12 0.59 -19.30 -6.38
CA PRO A 12 1.48 -18.30 -7.00
C PRO A 12 0.74 -17.35 -7.95
N ARG A 13 -0.30 -17.85 -8.61
CA ARG A 13 -1.19 -17.06 -9.47
C ARG A 13 -1.89 -15.94 -8.69
N ALA A 14 -2.44 -16.26 -7.52
CA ALA A 14 -3.11 -15.27 -6.67
C ALA A 14 -2.12 -14.20 -6.18
N VAL A 15 -0.89 -14.58 -5.86
CA VAL A 15 0.15 -13.63 -5.47
C VAL A 15 0.48 -12.68 -6.62
N ILE A 16 0.68 -13.20 -7.83
CA ILE A 16 0.99 -12.38 -9.02
C ILE A 16 -0.16 -11.40 -9.30
N ILE A 17 -1.41 -11.90 -9.33
CA ILE A 17 -2.58 -11.03 -9.56
C ILE A 17 -2.70 -9.99 -8.46
N GLY A 18 -2.53 -10.37 -7.20
CA GLY A 18 -2.58 -9.47 -6.06
C GLY A 18 -1.52 -8.37 -6.14
N LEU A 19 -0.28 -8.71 -6.51
CA LEU A 19 0.80 -7.73 -6.70
C LEU A 19 0.54 -6.78 -7.87
N VAL A 20 0.00 -7.27 -8.98
CA VAL A 20 -0.39 -6.41 -10.11
C VAL A 20 -1.51 -5.45 -9.72
N CYS A 21 -2.54 -5.94 -9.03
CA CYS A 21 -3.62 -5.09 -8.53
C CYS A 21 -3.10 -4.04 -7.52
N ALA A 22 -2.24 -4.43 -6.59
CA ALA A 22 -1.63 -3.54 -5.62
C ALA A 22 -0.74 -2.48 -6.29
N ALA A 23 0.08 -2.85 -7.27
CA ALA A 23 0.89 -1.91 -8.04
C ALA A 23 0.01 -0.91 -8.81
N THR A 24 -1.08 -1.38 -9.41
CA THR A 24 -2.05 -0.53 -10.10
C THR A 24 -2.72 0.45 -9.14
N GLU A 25 -3.10 -0.01 -7.96
CA GLU A 25 -3.63 0.84 -6.89
C GLU A 25 -2.64 1.92 -6.48
N CYS A 26 -1.37 1.56 -6.26
CA CYS A 26 -0.31 2.49 -5.90
C CYS A 26 -0.04 3.56 -6.97
N LEU A 27 -0.30 3.26 -8.24
CA LEU A 27 -0.18 4.21 -9.35
C LEU A 27 -1.40 5.13 -9.47
N ILE A 28 -2.60 4.56 -9.31
CA ILE A 28 -3.86 5.29 -9.52
C ILE A 28 -4.19 6.19 -8.31
N ALA A 29 -3.94 5.74 -7.09
CA ALA A 29 -4.32 6.47 -5.89
C ALA A 29 -3.72 7.88 -5.81
N PRO A 30 -2.41 8.12 -6.03
CA PRO A 30 -1.85 9.47 -6.04
C PRO A 30 -2.45 10.36 -7.13
N TYR A 31 -2.67 9.82 -8.31
CA TYR A 31 -3.29 10.57 -9.40
C TYR A 31 -4.71 11.01 -9.04
N ASN A 32 -5.51 10.09 -8.50
CA ASN A 32 -6.86 10.41 -8.03
C ASN A 32 -6.86 11.47 -6.92
N ASP A 33 -5.98 11.34 -5.96
CA ASP A 33 -6.01 12.15 -4.74
C ASP A 33 -5.42 13.55 -4.94
N TYR A 34 -4.42 13.70 -5.80
CA TYR A 34 -3.71 14.97 -6.00
C TYR A 34 -4.09 15.68 -7.30
N VAL A 35 -4.41 14.95 -8.38
CA VAL A 35 -4.76 15.54 -9.67
C VAL A 35 -6.28 15.69 -9.80
N ILE A 36 -7.04 14.61 -9.63
CA ILE A 36 -8.51 14.63 -9.73
C ILE A 36 -9.12 15.26 -8.47
N ARG A 37 -8.46 15.13 -7.32
CA ARG A 37 -8.91 15.65 -6.01
C ARG A 37 -10.28 15.11 -5.60
N ASN A 38 -10.48 13.81 -5.79
CA ASN A 38 -11.69 13.09 -5.45
C ASN A 38 -11.56 12.39 -4.07
N ILE A 39 -12.45 11.46 -3.77
CA ILE A 39 -12.42 10.65 -2.55
C ILE A 39 -11.13 9.84 -2.51
N PHE A 40 -10.50 9.77 -1.33
CA PHE A 40 -9.30 8.95 -1.13
C PHE A 40 -9.59 7.48 -1.39
N LEU A 41 -8.86 6.89 -2.34
CA LEU A 41 -9.01 5.49 -2.75
C LEU A 41 -8.31 4.53 -1.79
N ALA A 42 -7.21 4.97 -1.20
CA ALA A 42 -6.35 4.20 -0.31
C ALA A 42 -6.01 5.01 0.95
N GLY A 43 -5.52 4.36 1.98
CA GLY A 43 -5.01 5.03 3.19
C GLY A 43 -6.06 5.60 4.15
N GLY A 44 -7.35 5.37 3.92
CA GLY A 44 -8.43 5.75 4.83
C GLY A 44 -8.76 4.66 5.86
N HIS A 45 -9.73 4.92 6.73
CA HIS A 45 -10.24 3.92 7.69
C HIS A 45 -10.84 2.70 7.01
N PHE A 46 -11.38 2.87 5.80
CA PHE A 46 -11.86 1.81 4.93
C PHE A 46 -11.20 1.94 3.56
N PRO A 47 -10.40 0.95 3.14
CA PRO A 47 -9.73 0.97 1.85
C PRO A 47 -10.73 0.68 0.72
N VAL A 48 -11.23 1.73 0.10
CA VAL A 48 -12.29 1.65 -0.92
C VAL A 48 -11.78 0.92 -2.18
N ALA A 49 -10.55 1.20 -2.62
CA ALA A 49 -10.01 0.60 -3.84
C ALA A 49 -9.85 -0.92 -3.74
N PRO A 50 -9.21 -1.51 -2.70
CA PRO A 50 -9.17 -2.96 -2.53
C PRO A 50 -10.55 -3.61 -2.51
N PHE A 51 -11.51 -2.99 -1.82
CA PHE A 51 -12.87 -3.51 -1.75
C PHE A 51 -13.60 -3.48 -3.10
N PHE A 52 -13.45 -2.38 -3.84
CA PHE A 52 -14.02 -2.25 -5.19
C PHE A 52 -13.42 -3.27 -6.15
N VAL A 53 -12.09 -3.45 -6.14
CA VAL A 53 -11.42 -4.44 -6.98
C VAL A 53 -11.87 -5.86 -6.62
N LEU A 54 -11.99 -6.21 -5.33
CA LEU A 54 -12.51 -7.50 -4.91
C LEU A 54 -13.94 -7.71 -5.44
N THR A 55 -14.79 -6.70 -5.32
CA THR A 55 -16.17 -6.76 -5.83
C THR A 55 -16.19 -7.02 -7.34
N CYS A 56 -15.37 -6.30 -8.10
CA CYS A 56 -15.23 -6.53 -9.55
C CYS A 56 -14.69 -7.92 -9.87
N LEU A 57 -13.70 -8.41 -9.12
CA LEU A 57 -13.15 -9.77 -9.29
C LEU A 57 -14.21 -10.84 -9.03
N VAL A 58 -15.02 -10.69 -7.99
CA VAL A 58 -16.07 -11.67 -7.62
C VAL A 58 -17.23 -11.62 -8.60
N LEU A 59 -17.81 -10.44 -8.83
CA LEU A 59 -19.08 -10.30 -9.54
C LEU A 59 -18.93 -10.24 -11.06
N VAL A 60 -17.80 -9.78 -11.57
CA VAL A 60 -17.59 -9.63 -13.01
C VAL A 60 -16.59 -10.65 -13.52
N VAL A 61 -15.34 -10.55 -13.09
CA VAL A 61 -14.25 -11.37 -13.65
C VAL A 61 -14.48 -12.85 -13.39
N ASN A 62 -14.80 -13.23 -12.16
CA ASN A 62 -14.96 -14.63 -11.80
C ASN A 62 -16.23 -15.25 -12.42
N VAL A 63 -17.29 -14.48 -12.56
CA VAL A 63 -18.53 -14.93 -13.26
C VAL A 63 -18.22 -15.16 -14.75
N LEU A 64 -17.52 -14.23 -15.39
CA LEU A 64 -17.12 -14.37 -16.80
C LEU A 64 -16.17 -15.56 -17.01
N LEU A 65 -15.19 -15.74 -16.11
CA LEU A 65 -14.27 -16.87 -16.15
C LEU A 65 -14.97 -18.20 -15.97
N LYS A 66 -15.92 -18.29 -15.03
CA LYS A 66 -16.74 -19.52 -14.84
C LYS A 66 -17.53 -19.87 -16.10
N LYS A 67 -18.03 -18.86 -16.84
CA LYS A 67 -18.81 -19.07 -18.05
C LYS A 67 -17.94 -19.45 -19.26
N SER A 68 -16.77 -18.81 -19.43
CA SER A 68 -15.89 -18.99 -20.61
C SER A 68 -14.84 -20.08 -20.39
N HIS A 69 -14.18 -20.08 -19.24
CA HIS A 69 -13.08 -20.97 -18.90
C HIS A 69 -13.16 -21.41 -17.43
N PRO A 70 -14.03 -22.36 -17.08
CA PRO A 70 -14.30 -22.77 -15.70
C PRO A 70 -13.05 -23.17 -14.91
N LYS A 71 -12.05 -23.73 -15.61
CA LYS A 71 -10.75 -24.13 -15.01
C LYS A 71 -9.88 -22.95 -14.59
N SER A 72 -10.15 -21.77 -15.12
CA SER A 72 -9.42 -20.53 -14.83
C SER A 72 -10.13 -19.64 -13.79
N ALA A 73 -11.30 -20.05 -13.31
CA ALA A 73 -11.99 -19.32 -12.26
C ALA A 73 -11.16 -19.24 -10.98
N LEU A 74 -11.22 -18.09 -10.31
CA LEU A 74 -10.51 -17.85 -9.06
C LEU A 74 -11.23 -18.57 -7.91
N SER A 75 -10.48 -19.27 -7.10
CA SER A 75 -10.99 -19.90 -5.89
C SER A 75 -11.23 -18.85 -4.78
N PRO A 76 -12.08 -19.14 -3.77
CA PRO A 76 -12.27 -18.27 -2.62
C PRO A 76 -10.96 -17.90 -1.92
N GLN A 77 -10.03 -18.84 -1.82
CA GLN A 77 -8.72 -18.63 -1.21
C GLN A 77 -7.86 -17.67 -2.03
N GLU A 78 -7.89 -17.78 -3.37
CA GLU A 78 -7.18 -16.85 -4.27
C GLU A 78 -7.74 -15.43 -4.15
N LEU A 79 -9.06 -15.25 -4.12
CA LEU A 79 -9.70 -13.95 -3.96
C LEU A 79 -9.32 -13.29 -2.63
N VAL A 80 -9.36 -14.03 -1.53
CA VAL A 80 -8.94 -13.52 -0.22
C VAL A 80 -7.45 -13.17 -0.21
N THR A 81 -6.60 -13.99 -0.84
CA THR A 81 -5.16 -13.71 -0.95
C THR A 81 -4.90 -12.40 -1.72
N ILE A 82 -5.57 -12.19 -2.85
CA ILE A 82 -5.47 -10.97 -3.65
C ILE A 82 -5.87 -9.76 -2.80
N TRP A 83 -7.01 -9.87 -2.11
CA TRP A 83 -7.52 -8.81 -1.25
C TRP A 83 -6.56 -8.47 -0.09
N CYS A 84 -5.98 -9.48 0.58
CA CYS A 84 -4.99 -9.27 1.64
C CYS A 84 -3.74 -8.51 1.14
N ILE A 85 -3.25 -8.84 -0.06
CA ILE A 85 -2.11 -8.16 -0.66
C ILE A 85 -2.45 -6.69 -0.95
N MET A 86 -3.62 -6.41 -1.50
CA MET A 86 -4.07 -5.05 -1.80
C MET A 86 -4.26 -4.23 -0.52
N ILE A 87 -4.89 -4.78 0.51
CA ILE A 87 -5.05 -4.10 1.81
C ILE A 87 -3.70 -3.75 2.43
N ALA A 88 -2.74 -4.67 2.38
CA ALA A 88 -1.40 -4.40 2.89
C ALA A 88 -0.70 -3.26 2.10
N ALA A 89 -0.92 -3.19 0.79
CA ALA A 89 -0.37 -2.14 -0.06
C ALA A 89 -1.10 -0.80 0.10
N ALA A 90 -2.39 -0.78 0.42
CA ALA A 90 -3.22 0.42 0.50
C ALA A 90 -2.72 1.47 1.50
N GLY A 91 -1.94 1.08 2.49
CA GLY A 91 -1.30 1.99 3.45
C GLY A 91 -0.08 2.74 2.91
N ILE A 92 0.40 2.44 1.70
CA ILE A 92 1.62 3.01 1.13
C ILE A 92 1.36 4.29 0.34
N PRO A 93 0.47 4.30 -0.68
CA PRO A 93 0.31 5.43 -1.58
C PRO A 93 -0.45 6.58 -0.93
N SER A 94 -0.29 7.76 -1.55
CA SER A 94 -1.08 8.95 -1.30
C SER A 94 -1.23 9.34 0.17
N THR A 95 -2.42 9.22 0.73
CA THR A 95 -2.76 9.55 2.14
C THR A 95 -2.17 8.62 3.17
N GLY A 96 -1.53 7.55 2.75
CA GLY A 96 -0.75 6.65 3.60
C GLY A 96 0.66 7.19 3.87
N MET A 97 1.63 6.29 3.86
CA MET A 97 3.03 6.61 4.19
C MET A 97 3.63 7.74 3.33
N MET A 98 3.34 7.76 2.02
CA MET A 98 3.97 8.70 1.09
C MET A 98 3.69 10.15 1.43
N ARG A 99 2.47 10.49 1.85
CA ARG A 99 2.11 11.85 2.27
C ARG A 99 2.96 12.36 3.43
N TYR A 100 3.28 11.49 4.37
CA TYR A 100 3.98 11.86 5.59
C TYR A 100 5.50 11.66 5.49
N ALA A 101 5.98 10.88 4.53
CA ALA A 101 7.40 10.60 4.37
C ALA A 101 8.11 11.61 3.47
N LEU A 102 7.52 11.95 2.31
CA LEU A 102 8.20 12.78 1.30
C LEU A 102 8.40 14.22 1.78
N GLY A 103 7.37 14.85 2.36
CA GLY A 103 7.46 16.22 2.84
C GLY A 103 8.61 16.47 3.81
N PRO A 104 8.73 15.73 4.93
CA PRO A 104 9.82 15.90 5.88
C PRO A 104 11.22 15.65 5.30
N MET A 105 11.36 14.87 4.22
CA MET A 105 12.66 14.65 3.57
C MET A 105 13.23 15.92 2.94
N VAL A 106 12.40 16.89 2.60
CA VAL A 106 12.77 18.13 1.90
C VAL A 106 12.43 19.40 2.70
N ALA A 107 11.42 19.35 3.57
CA ALA A 107 10.92 20.49 4.33
C ALA A 107 11.97 21.14 5.21
N TYR A 108 12.85 20.33 5.79
CA TYR A 108 13.88 20.80 6.72
C TYR A 108 14.76 21.90 6.12
N LYS A 109 15.04 21.83 4.82
CA LYS A 109 15.88 22.79 4.11
C LYS A 109 15.05 23.85 3.37
N TYR A 110 13.92 23.47 2.76
CA TYR A 110 13.06 24.39 2.04
C TYR A 110 12.49 25.52 2.91
N TYR A 111 12.12 25.20 4.15
CA TYR A 111 11.56 26.18 5.10
C TYR A 111 12.62 26.77 6.06
N ALA A 112 13.89 26.46 5.87
CA ALA A 112 14.94 27.07 6.65
C ALA A 112 15.12 28.55 6.24
N THR A 113 15.02 29.44 7.22
CA THR A 113 15.21 30.90 7.04
C THR A 113 16.18 31.42 8.08
N PRO A 114 16.82 32.58 7.87
CA PRO A 114 17.68 33.21 8.86
C PRO A 114 16.95 33.45 10.20
N GLU A 115 15.63 33.71 10.18
CA GLU A 115 14.86 34.02 11.36
C GLU A 115 14.54 32.78 12.22
N ASN A 116 14.41 31.59 11.61
CA ASN A 116 14.13 30.37 12.33
C ASN A 116 15.37 29.57 12.74
N GLU A 117 16.54 29.95 12.21
CA GLU A 117 17.85 29.36 12.51
C GLU A 117 17.92 27.85 12.40
N TRP A 118 17.07 27.21 11.55
CA TRP A 118 16.99 25.76 11.44
C TRP A 118 18.30 25.10 11.02
N GLU A 119 19.09 25.76 10.19
CA GLU A 119 20.40 25.27 9.77
C GLU A 119 21.35 25.07 10.97
N GLN A 120 21.32 26.00 11.92
CA GLN A 120 22.19 25.97 13.09
C GLN A 120 21.63 25.06 14.19
N LEU A 121 20.32 25.06 14.37
CA LEU A 121 19.65 24.36 15.46
C LEU A 121 19.64 22.84 15.29
N PHE A 122 19.29 22.33 14.10
CA PHE A 122 19.10 20.89 13.98
C PHE A 122 19.61 20.23 12.69
N HIS A 123 19.98 20.95 11.61
CA HIS A 123 20.46 20.31 10.38
C HIS A 123 21.67 19.41 10.62
N GLN A 124 22.56 19.78 11.55
CA GLN A 124 23.74 19.01 11.92
C GLN A 124 23.39 17.64 12.54
N TYR A 125 22.20 17.50 13.11
CA TYR A 125 21.72 16.25 13.75
C TYR A 125 20.93 15.36 12.81
N ILE A 126 20.59 15.84 11.59
CA ILE A 126 19.82 15.05 10.62
C ILE A 126 20.78 14.12 9.85
N PRO A 127 20.60 12.78 9.95
CA PRO A 127 21.41 11.85 9.18
C PRO A 127 21.24 12.07 7.66
N GLN A 128 22.35 12.07 6.95
CA GLN A 128 22.38 12.36 5.50
C GLN A 128 21.53 11.42 4.66
N TRP A 129 21.46 10.16 5.05
CA TRP A 129 20.69 9.13 4.35
C TRP A 129 19.17 9.28 4.49
N ARG A 130 18.72 10.14 5.42
CA ARG A 130 17.29 10.30 5.74
C ARG A 130 16.60 11.36 4.91
N VAL A 131 17.33 12.28 4.33
CA VAL A 131 16.81 13.52 3.70
C VAL A 131 17.43 13.75 2.33
N VAL A 132 16.70 14.48 1.49
CA VAL A 132 17.18 14.96 0.20
C VAL A 132 18.03 16.23 0.45
N ARG A 133 19.22 16.32 -0.15
CA ARG A 133 20.15 17.45 0.06
C ARG A 133 20.32 18.35 -1.15
N ASP A 134 20.00 17.83 -2.32
CA ASP A 134 20.12 18.56 -3.57
C ASP A 134 19.09 19.68 -3.62
N ASP A 135 19.57 20.93 -3.81
CA ASP A 135 18.71 22.12 -3.80
C ASP A 135 17.71 22.11 -4.95
N ASN A 136 18.12 21.63 -6.11
CA ASN A 136 17.24 21.55 -7.27
C ASN A 136 16.12 20.52 -7.02
N ALA A 137 16.43 19.38 -6.43
CA ALA A 137 15.44 18.38 -6.07
C ALA A 137 14.45 18.88 -5.00
N ILE A 138 14.93 19.69 -4.05
CA ILE A 138 14.10 20.27 -2.99
C ILE A 138 13.16 21.35 -3.56
N GLN A 139 13.73 22.25 -4.36
CA GLN A 139 12.95 23.32 -4.98
C GLN A 139 11.91 22.77 -5.95
N SER A 140 12.29 21.84 -6.83
CA SER A 140 11.37 21.23 -7.80
C SER A 140 10.24 20.43 -7.14
N PHE A 141 10.44 19.91 -5.93
CA PHE A 141 9.38 19.23 -5.19
C PHE A 141 8.23 20.16 -4.78
N TYR A 142 8.52 21.41 -4.40
CA TYR A 142 7.52 22.38 -3.96
C TYR A 142 7.03 23.29 -5.08
N GLU A 143 7.92 23.69 -5.96
CA GLU A 143 7.64 24.70 -7.00
C GLU A 143 7.28 24.07 -8.36
N GLY A 144 7.57 22.77 -8.51
CA GLY A 144 7.38 22.04 -9.75
C GLY A 144 8.64 22.01 -10.62
N LEU A 145 8.61 21.15 -11.63
CA LEU A 145 9.69 21.04 -12.63
C LEU A 145 9.49 22.11 -13.72
N PHE A 146 10.59 22.72 -14.16
CA PHE A 146 10.55 23.58 -15.34
C PHE A 146 10.28 22.76 -16.62
N PRO A 147 9.69 23.39 -17.65
CA PRO A 147 9.45 22.70 -18.92
C PRO A 147 10.73 22.10 -19.51
N GLY A 148 10.76 20.78 -19.70
CA GLY A 148 11.91 20.06 -20.23
C GLY A 148 12.85 19.46 -19.19
N GLU A 149 12.65 19.72 -17.92
CA GLU A 149 13.42 19.07 -16.83
C GLU A 149 12.82 17.73 -16.46
N SER A 150 13.68 16.81 -16.05
CA SER A 150 13.30 15.51 -15.50
C SER A 150 13.45 15.48 -13.98
N VAL A 151 12.67 14.61 -13.34
CA VAL A 151 12.79 14.41 -11.88
C VAL A 151 14.22 13.98 -11.52
N PRO A 152 14.90 14.68 -10.59
CA PRO A 152 16.28 14.36 -10.19
C PRO A 152 16.30 13.11 -9.26
N TRP A 153 16.03 11.93 -9.83
CA TRP A 153 15.91 10.67 -9.10
C TRP A 153 17.13 10.32 -8.26
N GLU A 154 18.31 10.69 -8.71
CA GLU A 154 19.57 10.38 -8.00
C GLU A 154 19.59 10.93 -6.58
N ALA A 155 19.04 12.12 -6.38
CA ALA A 155 18.94 12.74 -5.06
C ALA A 155 17.92 12.04 -4.14
N TRP A 156 16.92 11.40 -4.72
CA TRP A 156 15.84 10.72 -3.98
C TRP A 156 16.14 9.25 -3.66
N LEU A 157 16.99 8.58 -4.44
CA LEU A 157 17.20 7.13 -4.33
C LEU A 157 17.65 6.71 -2.92
N THR A 158 18.63 7.39 -2.35
CA THR A 158 19.17 7.05 -1.02
C THR A 158 18.11 7.22 0.09
N PRO A 159 17.48 8.41 0.25
CA PRO A 159 16.41 8.57 1.24
C PRO A 159 15.25 7.58 1.05
N LEU A 160 14.78 7.40 -0.18
CA LEU A 160 13.67 6.48 -0.46
C LEU A 160 14.02 5.01 -0.14
N ALA A 161 15.23 4.56 -0.49
CA ALA A 161 15.69 3.21 -0.18
C ALA A 161 15.74 2.96 1.33
N MET A 162 16.27 3.92 2.09
CA MET A 162 16.39 3.80 3.54
C MET A 162 15.02 3.87 4.24
N TRP A 163 14.14 4.73 3.79
CA TRP A 163 12.76 4.77 4.29
C TRP A 163 11.98 3.51 3.94
N THR A 164 12.17 2.97 2.74
CA THR A 164 11.57 1.68 2.34
C THR A 164 12.04 0.55 3.25
N LEU A 165 13.35 0.46 3.52
CA LEU A 165 13.90 -0.51 4.46
C LEU A 165 13.29 -0.37 5.85
N TYR A 166 13.17 0.85 6.36
CA TYR A 166 12.55 1.13 7.65
C TYR A 166 11.09 0.66 7.71
N VAL A 167 10.32 0.93 6.66
CA VAL A 167 8.92 0.50 6.56
C VAL A 167 8.82 -1.02 6.49
N LEU A 168 9.68 -1.69 5.73
CA LEU A 168 9.71 -3.15 5.66
C LEU A 168 10.01 -3.78 7.05
N ILE A 169 10.89 -3.17 7.83
CA ILE A 169 11.15 -3.62 9.21
C ILE A 169 9.90 -3.47 10.07
N ILE A 170 9.18 -2.34 9.97
CA ILE A 170 7.92 -2.14 10.70
C ILE A 170 6.88 -3.18 10.29
N TYR A 171 6.69 -3.41 9.00
CA TYR A 171 5.76 -4.45 8.52
C TYR A 171 6.14 -5.83 9.06
N PHE A 172 7.42 -6.17 9.05
CA PHE A 172 7.91 -7.44 9.60
C PHE A 172 7.58 -7.56 11.10
N VAL A 173 7.85 -6.53 11.89
CA VAL A 173 7.50 -6.50 13.33
C VAL A 173 5.98 -6.65 13.52
N MET A 174 5.16 -5.95 12.74
CA MET A 174 3.71 -6.04 12.83
C MET A 174 3.18 -7.44 12.47
N ILE A 175 3.78 -8.09 11.47
CA ILE A 175 3.46 -9.49 11.13
C ILE A 175 3.81 -10.41 12.29
N CYS A 176 5.00 -10.29 12.88
CA CYS A 176 5.41 -11.09 14.03
C CYS A 176 4.45 -10.91 15.23
N LEU A 177 4.10 -9.67 15.54
CA LEU A 177 3.13 -9.36 16.59
C LEU A 177 1.75 -9.97 16.30
N SER A 178 1.28 -9.85 15.06
CA SER A 178 0.00 -10.43 14.64
C SER A 178 -0.03 -11.96 14.78
N VAL A 179 1.08 -12.63 14.45
CA VAL A 179 1.21 -14.08 14.63
C VAL A 179 1.18 -14.46 16.10
N LEU A 180 1.89 -13.74 16.96
CA LEU A 180 1.91 -13.98 18.40
C LEU A 180 0.53 -13.75 19.04
N LEU A 181 -0.16 -12.69 18.66
CA LEU A 181 -1.46 -12.31 19.22
C LEU A 181 -2.63 -13.09 18.62
N ARG A 182 -2.44 -13.72 17.46
CA ARG A 182 -3.52 -14.43 16.74
C ARG A 182 -4.30 -15.40 17.63
N LYS A 183 -3.59 -16.23 18.41
CA LYS A 183 -4.22 -17.22 19.27
C LYS A 183 -5.09 -16.55 20.33
N GLN A 184 -4.57 -15.50 20.94
CA GLN A 184 -5.29 -14.71 21.94
C GLN A 184 -6.59 -14.13 21.36
N TRP A 185 -6.49 -13.41 20.25
CA TRP A 185 -7.61 -12.70 19.67
C TRP A 185 -8.67 -13.59 19.03
N VAL A 186 -8.26 -14.68 18.36
CA VAL A 186 -9.18 -15.55 17.62
C VAL A 186 -9.79 -16.63 18.50
N GLU A 187 -8.97 -17.28 19.35
CA GLU A 187 -9.42 -18.44 20.13
C GLU A 187 -9.98 -18.06 21.50
N TYR A 188 -9.32 -17.15 22.22
CA TYR A 188 -9.70 -16.77 23.57
C TYR A 188 -10.70 -15.61 23.64
N GLU A 189 -10.38 -14.48 23.01
CA GLU A 189 -11.22 -13.28 23.05
C GLU A 189 -12.33 -13.31 22.02
N LYS A 190 -12.23 -14.15 20.99
CA LYS A 190 -13.20 -14.26 19.89
C LYS A 190 -13.56 -12.91 19.28
N CYS A 191 -12.54 -12.07 19.07
CA CYS A 191 -12.71 -10.75 18.51
C CYS A 191 -13.43 -10.81 17.15
N THR A 192 -14.36 -9.91 16.95
CA THR A 192 -15.01 -9.75 15.63
C THR A 192 -14.12 -8.91 14.74
N PHE A 193 -13.89 -9.37 13.51
CA PHE A 193 -13.11 -8.65 12.49
C PHE A 193 -14.04 -8.20 11.34
N PRO A 194 -14.84 -7.15 11.51
CA PRO A 194 -15.90 -6.78 10.56
C PRO A 194 -15.37 -6.47 9.16
N LEU A 195 -14.16 -5.87 9.06
CA LEU A 195 -13.53 -5.59 7.77
C LEU A 195 -13.12 -6.84 6.99
N VAL A 196 -12.91 -7.96 7.68
CA VAL A 196 -12.52 -9.24 7.07
C VAL A 196 -13.73 -10.11 6.75
N THR A 197 -14.79 -10.01 7.56
CA THR A 197 -15.99 -10.84 7.42
C THR A 197 -16.64 -10.68 6.05
N LEU A 198 -16.87 -9.44 5.62
CA LEU A 198 -17.53 -9.16 4.34
C LEU A 198 -16.75 -9.69 3.12
N PRO A 199 -15.44 -9.43 2.95
CA PRO A 199 -14.65 -10.01 1.87
C PRO A 199 -14.61 -11.53 1.87
N VAL A 200 -14.55 -12.16 3.03
CA VAL A 200 -14.56 -13.63 3.15
C VAL A 200 -15.92 -14.19 2.73
N GLU A 201 -17.02 -13.62 3.18
CA GLU A 201 -18.36 -14.02 2.78
C GLU A 201 -18.61 -13.84 1.28
N MET A 202 -18.21 -12.70 0.72
CA MET A 202 -18.31 -12.44 -0.73
C MET A 202 -17.51 -13.45 -1.55
N SER A 203 -16.34 -13.84 -1.07
CA SER A 203 -15.48 -14.82 -1.74
C SER A 203 -16.02 -16.25 -1.62
N SER A 204 -16.73 -16.57 -0.53
CA SER A 204 -17.23 -17.91 -0.23
C SER A 204 -18.59 -18.22 -0.87
N GLN A 205 -19.32 -17.22 -1.39
CA GLN A 205 -20.61 -17.45 -2.02
C GLN A 205 -20.46 -18.38 -3.23
N LYS A 206 -21.06 -19.55 -3.11
CA LYS A 206 -21.26 -20.48 -4.23
C LYS A 206 -22.33 -19.88 -5.15
N HIS A 207 -21.92 -19.21 -6.20
CA HIS A 207 -22.79 -18.86 -7.32
C HIS A 207 -22.88 -19.99 -8.32
#